data_d2567b2d0dff854b1a34d77b7c80d9f0
#
_entry.id   d2567b2d0dff854b1a34d77b7c80d9f0
#
_cell.length_a   1.000
_cell.length_b   1.000
_cell.length_c   1.000
_cell.angle_alpha   90.00
_cell.angle_beta   90.00
_cell.angle_gamma   90.00
#
_symmetry.space_group_name_H-M   'P 1'
#
loop_
_entity.id
_entity.type
_entity.pdbx_description
1 polymer ?
#
loop_
_entity_poly.entity_id
_entity_poly.type
_entity_poly.pdbx_seq_one_letter_code
_entity_poly.pdbx_strand_id
1 'polypeptide(L)'
;VSVPPPAPGGQQPVGQPDPYGPPPGGQPQQPYGQQQPGPYGQAPQGQPGQFGPPPGQFPPGQFPAGQPGFPPAPPAPPKRSWTKGLIIGGIGAIVVIALVVIGIVSFMKSPATSNAGDCLTITEFTQGGDDPAKADCNDPKANVKIAKKLDSASDDCPGGSTAGYDTYSVSGRSSYKLCLMINAKQGDCLANFTSQTKGYLKVPCSDPTKDGELVKVVAGQADKNVCEGTDATRVAVYPEPATTMCVKTNE
;
A
#
# COMPACT_ATOMS: atom_id res chain seq x y z
N VAL A 1 -25.69 -27.19 -59.18
CA VAL A 1 -25.00 -26.70 -57.96
C VAL A 1 -24.46 -27.92 -57.25
N SER A 2 -23.19 -28.25 -57.51
CA SER A 2 -22.53 -29.46 -57.02
C SER A 2 -21.85 -29.12 -55.63
N VAL A 3 -22.15 -29.95 -54.63
CA VAL A 3 -21.58 -29.92 -53.33
C VAL A 3 -20.27 -30.73 -53.31
N PRO A 4 -19.12 -30.21 -52.82
CA PRO A 4 -17.91 -31.03 -52.76
C PRO A 4 -17.96 -32.01 -51.57
N PRO A 5 -17.27 -33.18 -51.68
CA PRO A 5 -17.26 -34.21 -50.64
C PRO A 5 -16.36 -33.83 -49.43
N PRO A 6 -16.64 -34.41 -48.25
CA PRO A 6 -15.84 -34.13 -47.02
C PRO A 6 -14.47 -34.79 -47.08
N ALA A 7 -13.47 -34.11 -46.53
CA ALA A 7 -12.09 -34.55 -46.40
C ALA A 7 -11.93 -35.69 -45.38
N PRO A 8 -11.00 -36.67 -45.59
CA PRO A 8 -10.77 -37.77 -44.66
C PRO A 8 -10.04 -37.34 -43.39
N GLY A 9 -10.47 -37.95 -42.28
CA GLY A 9 -9.97 -37.64 -40.92
C GLY A 9 -8.49 -37.93 -40.74
N GLY A 10 -7.80 -36.94 -40.19
CA GLY A 10 -6.42 -37.07 -39.73
C GLY A 10 -6.36 -37.82 -38.41
N GLN A 11 -5.54 -38.90 -38.40
CA GLN A 11 -5.22 -39.69 -37.22
C GLN A 11 -4.39 -38.86 -36.24
N GLN A 12 -4.77 -38.86 -34.95
CA GLN A 12 -3.98 -38.30 -33.84
C GLN A 12 -2.72 -39.15 -33.60
N PRO A 13 -1.54 -38.55 -33.39
CA PRO A 13 -0.38 -39.26 -32.92
C PRO A 13 -0.54 -39.66 -31.47
N VAL A 14 -0.27 -40.93 -31.17
CA VAL A 14 -0.23 -41.55 -29.86
C VAL A 14 0.93 -40.95 -29.08
N GLY A 15 0.67 -40.51 -27.82
CA GLY A 15 1.62 -39.84 -26.97
C GLY A 15 2.89 -40.62 -26.65
N GLN A 16 4.02 -39.94 -26.68
CA GLN A 16 5.28 -40.40 -26.08
C GLN A 16 5.22 -40.24 -24.55
N PRO A 17 5.78 -41.21 -23.79
CA PRO A 17 5.86 -41.10 -22.35
C PRO A 17 6.98 -40.12 -21.93
N ASP A 18 6.69 -39.24 -20.98
CA ASP A 18 7.63 -38.33 -20.35
C ASP A 18 8.73 -39.07 -19.56
N PRO A 19 10.01 -38.72 -19.71
CA PRO A 19 11.11 -39.41 -19.03
C PRO A 19 11.45 -38.87 -17.64
N TYR A 20 10.64 -38.08 -16.98
CA TYR A 20 10.90 -37.60 -15.62
C TYR A 20 9.74 -37.93 -14.67
N GLY A 21 9.87 -39.11 -14.03
CA GLY A 21 9.08 -39.45 -12.87
C GLY A 21 9.54 -38.65 -11.63
N PRO A 22 8.63 -38.36 -10.67
CA PRO A 22 8.99 -37.68 -9.44
C PRO A 22 9.93 -38.55 -8.56
N PRO A 23 10.88 -37.94 -7.84
CA PRO A 23 11.75 -38.69 -6.93
C PRO A 23 10.98 -39.22 -5.71
N PRO A 24 11.38 -40.41 -5.16
CA PRO A 24 10.70 -41.01 -4.02
C PRO A 24 10.95 -40.26 -2.71
N GLY A 25 9.89 -40.09 -1.97
CA GLY A 25 9.72 -39.86 -0.55
C GLY A 25 10.87 -39.27 0.26
N GLY A 26 10.81 -37.96 0.54
CA GLY A 26 11.50 -37.36 1.68
C GLY A 26 10.58 -37.39 2.90
N GLN A 27 11.08 -37.94 4.01
CA GLN A 27 10.41 -38.04 5.32
C GLN A 27 10.05 -36.67 5.88
N PRO A 28 8.99 -36.55 6.68
CA PRO A 28 8.66 -35.31 7.37
C PRO A 28 9.68 -35.03 8.47
N GLN A 29 10.41 -33.93 8.36
CA GLN A 29 11.23 -33.41 9.44
C GLN A 29 10.33 -32.85 10.54
N GLN A 30 10.51 -33.31 11.74
CA GLN A 30 9.89 -32.86 12.98
C GLN A 30 10.23 -31.39 13.24
N PRO A 31 9.28 -30.61 13.78
CA PRO A 31 9.55 -29.24 14.19
C PRO A 31 10.46 -29.22 15.43
N TYR A 32 11.56 -28.52 15.32
CA TYR A 32 12.48 -28.24 16.41
C TYR A 32 11.77 -27.50 17.54
N GLY A 33 12.10 -28.01 18.77
CA GLY A 33 11.56 -27.67 20.05
C GLY A 33 11.38 -26.19 20.36
N GLN A 34 10.27 -25.95 21.02
CA GLN A 34 10.01 -24.77 21.81
C GLN A 34 11.07 -24.68 22.92
N GLN A 35 11.89 -23.64 22.89
CA GLN A 35 12.68 -23.26 24.05
C GLN A 35 11.73 -22.65 25.09
N GLN A 36 11.54 -23.36 26.19
CA GLN A 36 10.91 -22.86 27.41
C GLN A 36 11.67 -21.63 27.93
N PRO A 37 10.97 -20.56 28.34
CA PRO A 37 11.58 -19.48 29.12
C PRO A 37 11.99 -20.04 30.47
N GLY A 38 13.27 -19.92 30.84
CA GLY A 38 13.80 -20.25 32.15
C GLY A 38 13.21 -19.36 33.25
N PRO A 39 13.19 -19.85 34.51
CA PRO A 39 12.59 -19.11 35.62
C PRO A 39 13.38 -17.84 35.94
N TYR A 40 12.64 -16.78 36.19
CA TYR A 40 13.13 -15.48 36.64
C TYR A 40 14.06 -15.63 37.85
N GLY A 41 15.30 -15.21 37.69
CA GLY A 41 16.24 -15.03 38.79
C GLY A 41 15.72 -13.94 39.73
N GLN A 42 15.54 -14.29 40.99
CA GLN A 42 15.20 -13.37 42.07
C GLN A 42 16.30 -12.29 42.22
N ALA A 43 15.91 -11.05 42.17
CA ALA A 43 16.77 -9.94 42.57
C ALA A 43 17.10 -10.07 44.06
N PRO A 44 18.36 -9.79 44.51
CA PRO A 44 18.69 -9.73 45.92
C PRO A 44 17.99 -8.53 46.56
N GLN A 45 17.18 -8.79 47.58
CA GLN A 45 16.67 -7.76 48.48
C GLN A 45 17.82 -7.10 49.20
N GLY A 46 18.12 -5.82 48.84
CA GLY A 46 19.00 -4.98 49.61
C GLY A 46 18.36 -4.64 50.95
N GLN A 47 19.06 -4.98 52.04
CA GLN A 47 18.69 -4.62 53.42
C GLN A 47 18.57 -3.10 53.58
N PRO A 48 17.63 -2.60 54.41
CA PRO A 48 17.57 -1.20 54.77
C PRO A 48 18.77 -0.82 55.59
N GLY A 49 19.60 0.09 55.08
CA GLY A 49 20.69 0.67 55.83
C GLY A 49 20.20 1.47 57.06
N GLN A 50 20.78 1.14 58.20
CA GLN A 50 20.56 1.80 59.48
C GLN A 50 20.70 3.32 59.39
N PHE A 51 19.74 4.00 60.01
CA PHE A 51 19.80 5.41 60.28
C PHE A 51 21.02 5.74 61.13
N GLY A 52 21.92 6.58 60.63
CA GLY A 52 22.98 7.19 61.41
C GLY A 52 22.40 8.19 62.42
N PRO A 53 23.04 8.36 63.55
CA PRO A 53 22.57 9.26 64.59
C PRO A 53 22.58 10.73 64.14
N PRO A 54 21.74 11.62 64.79
CA PRO A 54 21.67 13.03 64.42
C PRO A 54 22.94 13.78 64.80
N PRO A 55 23.24 14.92 64.14
CA PRO A 55 24.46 15.72 64.44
C PRO A 55 24.39 16.27 65.82
N GLY A 56 25.22 15.73 66.70
CA GLY A 56 25.42 16.27 68.04
C GLY A 56 26.21 17.59 68.03
N GLN A 57 25.72 18.53 68.79
CA GLN A 57 26.36 19.81 69.08
C GLN A 57 27.70 19.55 69.74
N PHE A 58 28.79 20.03 69.14
CA PHE A 58 30.10 20.10 69.76
C PHE A 58 30.24 21.44 70.50
N PRO A 59 30.69 21.45 71.79
CA PRO A 59 30.96 22.66 72.49
C PRO A 59 32.24 23.39 71.97
N PRO A 60 32.28 24.71 71.98
CA PRO A 60 33.47 25.49 71.54
C PRO A 60 34.59 25.36 72.51
N GLY A 61 35.73 24.86 72.09
CA GLY A 61 36.95 25.00 72.95
C GLY A 61 37.96 23.88 72.80
N GLN A 62 39.12 24.26 72.29
CA GLN A 62 40.43 23.59 72.31
C GLN A 62 40.82 22.90 70.99
N PHE A 63 41.50 23.68 70.17
CA PHE A 63 42.36 23.16 69.11
C PHE A 63 43.77 22.90 69.67
N PRO A 64 44.31 21.70 69.60
CA PRO A 64 45.73 21.47 69.75
C PRO A 64 46.46 21.95 68.50
N ALA A 65 47.40 22.86 68.69
CA ALA A 65 48.31 23.28 67.64
C ALA A 65 49.26 22.17 67.28
N GLY A 66 49.36 21.88 65.96
CA GLY A 66 50.44 21.07 65.37
C GLY A 66 50.06 19.76 64.78
N GLN A 67 49.38 19.76 63.65
CA GLN A 67 49.48 18.65 62.68
C GLN A 67 49.87 19.18 61.29
N PRO A 68 50.81 18.51 60.59
CA PRO A 68 51.21 18.87 59.23
C PRO A 68 50.02 18.81 58.32
N GLY A 69 49.84 19.84 57.45
CA GLY A 69 48.72 20.01 56.60
C GLY A 69 48.51 18.82 55.64
N PHE A 70 47.28 18.35 55.61
CA PHE A 70 46.85 17.41 54.57
C PHE A 70 46.96 18.08 53.21
N PRO A 71 47.42 17.36 52.18
CA PRO A 71 47.40 17.87 50.80
C PRO A 71 45.96 18.23 50.38
N PRO A 72 45.78 19.31 49.59
CA PRO A 72 44.46 19.70 49.14
C PRO A 72 43.80 18.56 48.36
N ALA A 73 42.53 18.32 48.66
CA ALA A 73 41.72 17.27 47.98
C ALA A 73 41.71 17.54 46.48
N PRO A 74 41.82 16.51 45.65
CA PRO A 74 41.74 16.66 44.21
C PRO A 74 40.40 17.28 43.82
N PRO A 75 40.37 18.15 42.77
CA PRO A 75 39.13 18.77 42.30
C PRO A 75 38.10 17.71 41.94
N ALA A 76 36.86 17.89 42.40
CA ALA A 76 35.75 16.99 42.13
C ALA A 76 35.53 16.88 40.58
N PRO A 77 35.30 15.69 40.05
CA PRO A 77 35.07 15.52 38.62
C PRO A 77 33.85 16.34 38.18
N PRO A 78 33.91 16.95 36.99
CA PRO A 78 32.80 17.77 36.51
C PRO A 78 31.52 16.92 36.42
N LYS A 79 30.44 17.38 37.04
CA LYS A 79 29.11 16.74 36.94
C LYS A 79 28.68 16.76 35.48
N ARG A 80 28.81 15.61 34.84
CA ARG A 80 28.37 15.41 33.47
C ARG A 80 26.86 15.63 33.42
N SER A 81 26.42 16.71 32.78
CA SER A 81 24.99 17.02 32.64
C SER A 81 24.36 15.98 31.67
N TRP A 82 23.83 14.92 32.24
CA TRP A 82 23.18 13.83 31.50
C TRP A 82 21.89 14.27 30.77
N THR A 83 21.31 15.37 31.24
CA THR A 83 20.09 15.97 30.70
C THR A 83 20.21 16.45 29.25
N LYS A 84 21.35 16.98 28.82
CA LYS A 84 21.54 17.42 27.41
C LYS A 84 21.60 16.26 26.44
N GLY A 85 22.16 15.12 26.82
CA GLY A 85 22.20 13.91 25.98
C GLY A 85 20.82 13.24 25.80
N LEU A 86 19.98 13.29 26.85
CA LEU A 86 18.62 12.74 26.80
C LEU A 86 17.68 13.56 25.91
N ILE A 87 17.80 14.88 25.90
CA ILE A 87 16.96 15.75 25.07
C ILE A 87 17.33 15.60 23.59
N ILE A 88 18.61 15.58 23.24
CA ILE A 88 19.08 15.43 21.86
C ILE A 88 18.74 14.00 21.33
N GLY A 89 18.93 12.97 22.16
CA GLY A 89 18.57 11.60 21.83
C GLY A 89 17.05 11.40 21.64
N GLY A 90 16.23 12.05 22.47
CA GLY A 90 14.77 12.00 22.39
C GLY A 90 14.23 12.64 21.10
N ILE A 91 14.73 13.82 20.74
CA ILE A 91 14.34 14.49 19.49
C ILE A 91 14.76 13.67 18.27
N GLY A 92 15.98 13.12 18.26
CA GLY A 92 16.46 12.24 17.20
C GLY A 92 15.56 11.01 16.99
N ALA A 93 15.16 10.36 18.09
CA ALA A 93 14.26 9.20 18.04
C ALA A 93 12.87 9.54 17.46
N ILE A 94 12.29 10.67 17.87
CA ILE A 94 11.00 11.14 17.36
C ILE A 94 11.07 11.43 15.86
N VAL A 95 12.13 12.08 15.40
CA VAL A 95 12.32 12.37 13.97
C VAL A 95 12.46 11.08 13.17
N VAL A 96 13.23 10.11 13.64
CA VAL A 96 13.37 8.80 12.96
C VAL A 96 12.03 8.07 12.90
N ILE A 97 11.28 8.03 14.02
CA ILE A 97 9.94 7.41 14.04
C ILE A 97 9.01 8.12 13.05
N ALA A 98 9.01 9.46 13.02
CA ALA A 98 8.18 10.22 12.10
C ALA A 98 8.53 9.91 10.63
N LEU A 99 9.82 9.84 10.28
CA LEU A 99 10.26 9.49 8.93
C LEU A 99 9.88 8.06 8.54
N VAL A 100 10.00 7.11 9.48
CA VAL A 100 9.58 5.71 9.26
C VAL A 100 8.07 5.64 9.05
N VAL A 101 7.27 6.32 9.86
CA VAL A 101 5.81 6.35 9.71
C VAL A 101 5.41 6.98 8.37
N ILE A 102 6.03 8.11 7.98
CA ILE A 102 5.78 8.75 6.68
C ILE A 102 6.15 7.79 5.55
N GLY A 103 7.29 7.09 5.64
CA GLY A 103 7.70 6.10 4.65
C GLY A 103 6.71 4.94 4.52
N ILE A 104 6.23 4.40 5.64
CA ILE A 104 5.24 3.32 5.64
C ILE A 104 3.91 3.78 5.05
N VAL A 105 3.41 4.96 5.44
CA VAL A 105 2.14 5.50 4.92
C VAL A 105 2.25 5.79 3.42
N SER A 106 3.36 6.34 2.95
CA SER A 106 3.60 6.59 1.52
C SER A 106 3.67 5.28 0.73
N PHE A 107 4.35 4.26 1.27
CA PHE A 107 4.42 2.94 0.65
C PHE A 107 3.04 2.29 0.54
N MET A 108 2.22 2.35 1.60
CA MET A 108 0.85 1.80 1.60
C MET A 108 -0.09 2.48 0.61
N LYS A 109 0.16 3.74 0.27
CA LYS A 109 -0.61 4.51 -0.72
C LYS A 109 -0.08 4.35 -2.14
N SER A 110 1.04 3.66 -2.34
CA SER A 110 1.62 3.46 -3.66
C SER A 110 0.73 2.54 -4.52
N PRO A 111 0.56 2.83 -5.83
CA PRO A 111 -0.15 1.97 -6.76
C PRO A 111 0.50 0.58 -6.90
N ALA A 112 1.81 0.46 -6.60
CA ALA A 112 2.52 -0.82 -6.62
C ALA A 112 1.96 -1.84 -5.61
N THR A 113 1.43 -1.38 -4.46
CA THR A 113 0.83 -2.24 -3.42
C THR A 113 -0.67 -2.45 -3.61
N SER A 114 -1.25 -1.88 -4.65
CA SER A 114 -2.69 -1.99 -4.93
C SER A 114 -3.03 -3.30 -5.63
N ASN A 115 -4.24 -3.78 -5.41
CA ASN A 115 -4.78 -5.00 -5.98
C ASN A 115 -6.09 -4.73 -6.74
N ALA A 116 -6.56 -5.73 -7.47
CA ALA A 116 -7.89 -5.65 -8.08
C ALA A 116 -8.96 -5.37 -7.01
N GLY A 117 -9.85 -4.44 -7.31
CA GLY A 117 -10.88 -3.95 -6.38
C GLY A 117 -10.51 -2.68 -5.61
N ASP A 118 -9.23 -2.34 -5.48
CA ASP A 118 -8.81 -1.08 -4.87
C ASP A 118 -9.15 0.11 -5.77
N CYS A 119 -9.41 1.27 -5.15
CA CYS A 119 -9.66 2.51 -5.85
C CYS A 119 -8.48 3.45 -5.78
N LEU A 120 -8.30 4.23 -6.83
CA LEU A 120 -7.21 5.20 -6.97
C LEU A 120 -7.77 6.58 -7.34
N THR A 121 -6.99 7.59 -6.97
CA THR A 121 -7.11 8.95 -7.50
C THR A 121 -6.08 9.13 -8.60
N ILE A 122 -6.51 9.46 -9.80
CA ILE A 122 -5.64 9.80 -10.94
C ILE A 122 -5.99 11.22 -11.40
N THR A 123 -4.99 12.09 -11.46
CA THR A 123 -5.13 13.46 -11.93
C THR A 123 -4.91 13.56 -13.43
N GLU A 124 -3.99 12.74 -13.96
CA GLU A 124 -3.61 12.72 -15.37
C GLU A 124 -3.33 11.30 -15.86
N PHE A 125 -3.73 11.00 -17.09
CA PHE A 125 -3.44 9.74 -17.79
C PHE A 125 -2.23 9.85 -18.72
N THR A 126 -1.36 10.85 -18.52
CA THR A 126 -0.17 11.08 -19.34
C THR A 126 1.06 10.39 -18.76
N GLN A 127 2.03 10.06 -19.64
CA GLN A 127 3.35 9.63 -19.18
C GLN A 127 4.08 10.82 -18.54
N GLY A 128 4.38 10.71 -17.25
CA GLY A 128 5.01 11.76 -16.45
C GLY A 128 4.03 12.61 -15.63
N GLY A 129 2.74 12.26 -15.62
CA GLY A 129 1.78 12.74 -14.62
C GLY A 129 2.10 12.22 -13.23
N ASP A 130 1.38 12.72 -12.23
CA ASP A 130 1.52 12.25 -10.86
C ASP A 130 1.15 10.75 -10.75
N ASP A 131 1.90 10.01 -9.94
CA ASP A 131 1.58 8.62 -9.65
C ASP A 131 0.18 8.50 -9.03
N PRO A 132 -0.63 7.52 -9.47
CA PRO A 132 -1.92 7.25 -8.87
C PRO A 132 -1.81 7.00 -7.37
N ALA A 133 -2.67 7.61 -6.58
CA ALA A 133 -2.71 7.41 -5.14
C ALA A 133 -3.88 6.51 -4.75
N LYS A 134 -3.62 5.51 -3.88
CA LYS A 134 -4.67 4.66 -3.32
C LYS A 134 -5.63 5.49 -2.46
N ALA A 135 -6.93 5.30 -2.67
CA ALA A 135 -8.00 6.00 -1.99
C ALA A 135 -9.13 5.04 -1.60
N ASP A 136 -9.98 5.45 -0.66
CA ASP A 136 -11.24 4.75 -0.39
C ASP A 136 -12.16 4.88 -1.60
N CYS A 137 -12.84 3.79 -2.01
CA CYS A 137 -13.74 3.82 -3.17
C CYS A 137 -14.93 4.77 -3.01
N ASN A 138 -15.28 5.13 -1.77
CA ASN A 138 -16.33 6.11 -1.48
C ASN A 138 -15.79 7.55 -1.42
N ASP A 139 -14.49 7.75 -1.45
CA ASP A 139 -13.92 9.11 -1.56
C ASP A 139 -14.35 9.72 -2.90
N PRO A 140 -14.91 10.94 -2.92
CA PRO A 140 -15.28 11.63 -4.17
C PRO A 140 -14.09 11.83 -5.12
N LYS A 141 -12.86 11.84 -4.60
CA LYS A 141 -11.63 11.93 -5.41
C LYS A 141 -11.20 10.60 -6.02
N ALA A 142 -11.68 9.47 -5.50
CA ALA A 142 -11.39 8.16 -6.07
C ALA A 142 -12.16 8.00 -7.38
N ASN A 143 -11.49 8.25 -8.49
CA ASN A 143 -12.10 8.34 -9.81
C ASN A 143 -11.96 7.08 -10.66
N VAL A 144 -11.02 6.20 -10.30
CA VAL A 144 -10.87 4.89 -10.96
C VAL A 144 -10.77 3.77 -9.95
N LYS A 145 -11.15 2.56 -10.41
CA LYS A 145 -11.04 1.31 -9.67
C LYS A 145 -10.19 0.33 -10.46
N ILE A 146 -9.29 -0.36 -9.79
CA ILE A 146 -8.48 -1.39 -10.43
C ILE A 146 -9.35 -2.60 -10.73
N ALA A 147 -9.54 -2.86 -12.01
CA ALA A 147 -10.23 -4.05 -12.50
C ALA A 147 -9.30 -5.27 -12.41
N LYS A 148 -8.06 -5.11 -12.91
CA LYS A 148 -7.05 -6.16 -12.93
C LYS A 148 -5.65 -5.56 -12.80
N LYS A 149 -4.76 -6.29 -12.13
CA LYS A 149 -3.32 -6.03 -12.11
C LYS A 149 -2.62 -7.14 -12.89
N LEU A 150 -1.73 -6.73 -13.78
CA LEU A 150 -0.93 -7.61 -14.62
C LEU A 150 0.54 -7.50 -14.20
N ASP A 151 1.29 -8.59 -14.31
CA ASP A 151 2.68 -8.67 -13.85
C ASP A 151 3.68 -8.08 -14.85
N SER A 152 3.20 -7.66 -16.03
CA SER A 152 4.02 -7.02 -17.05
C SER A 152 3.36 -5.74 -17.59
N ALA A 153 4.18 -4.71 -17.84
CA ALA A 153 3.73 -3.49 -18.48
C ALA A 153 3.30 -3.70 -19.95
N SER A 154 3.76 -4.77 -20.59
CA SER A 154 3.43 -5.10 -21.99
C SER A 154 2.19 -5.92 -22.17
N ASP A 155 1.66 -6.54 -21.08
CA ASP A 155 0.46 -7.36 -21.16
C ASP A 155 -0.77 -6.52 -21.51
N ASP A 156 -1.73 -7.11 -22.20
CA ASP A 156 -3.00 -6.47 -22.54
C ASP A 156 -4.05 -6.68 -21.47
N CYS A 157 -4.84 -5.64 -21.21
CA CYS A 157 -6.04 -5.76 -20.39
C CYS A 157 -7.06 -6.69 -21.03
N PRO A 158 -7.93 -7.37 -20.26
CA PRO A 158 -8.95 -8.26 -20.78
C PRO A 158 -9.79 -7.59 -21.87
N GLY A 159 -9.95 -8.24 -23.02
CA GLY A 159 -10.65 -7.69 -24.18
C GLY A 159 -9.83 -6.74 -25.06
N GLY A 160 -8.55 -6.53 -24.71
CA GLY A 160 -7.62 -5.72 -25.50
C GLY A 160 -8.07 -4.26 -25.68
N SER A 161 -7.74 -3.67 -26.82
CA SER A 161 -8.05 -2.25 -27.13
C SER A 161 -9.54 -1.94 -27.34
N THR A 162 -10.40 -2.95 -27.41
CA THR A 162 -11.86 -2.74 -27.55
C THR A 162 -12.57 -2.62 -26.21
N ALA A 163 -11.90 -2.96 -25.11
CA ALA A 163 -12.41 -2.80 -23.76
C ALA A 163 -12.27 -1.34 -23.28
N GLY A 164 -13.14 -0.93 -22.37
CA GLY A 164 -13.21 0.44 -21.87
C GLY A 164 -12.19 0.79 -20.78
N TYR A 165 -11.12 0.00 -20.63
CA TYR A 165 -10.11 0.27 -19.59
C TYR A 165 -9.20 1.43 -19.94
N ASP A 166 -8.97 2.29 -18.96
CA ASP A 166 -7.75 3.07 -18.90
C ASP A 166 -6.60 2.21 -18.37
N THR A 167 -5.37 2.61 -18.60
CA THR A 167 -4.20 1.85 -18.14
C THR A 167 -3.20 2.75 -17.42
N TYR A 168 -2.63 2.21 -16.35
CA TYR A 168 -1.42 2.73 -15.74
C TYR A 168 -0.36 1.64 -15.74
N SER A 169 0.83 1.93 -16.26
CA SER A 169 1.89 0.94 -16.37
C SER A 169 3.22 1.47 -15.87
N VAL A 170 3.93 0.61 -15.17
CA VAL A 170 5.30 0.85 -14.70
C VAL A 170 6.21 -0.15 -15.39
N SER A 171 7.28 0.35 -16.01
CA SER A 171 8.31 -0.46 -16.66
C SER A 171 9.56 -0.55 -15.79
N GLY A 172 10.36 -1.59 -15.99
CA GLY A 172 11.63 -1.79 -15.29
C GLY A 172 11.66 -3.06 -14.43
N ARG A 173 12.45 -3.04 -13.34
CA ARG A 173 12.66 -4.24 -12.52
C ARG A 173 11.39 -4.76 -11.83
N SER A 174 10.48 -3.87 -11.49
CA SER A 174 9.17 -4.19 -10.88
C SER A 174 8.07 -3.76 -11.84
N SER A 175 8.09 -4.33 -13.06
CA SER A 175 7.12 -4.04 -14.11
C SER A 175 5.72 -4.52 -13.72
N TYR A 176 4.70 -3.71 -13.98
CA TYR A 176 3.30 -4.10 -13.86
C TYR A 176 2.40 -3.17 -14.67
N LYS A 177 1.17 -3.61 -14.93
CA LYS A 177 0.11 -2.78 -15.50
C LYS A 177 -1.17 -2.90 -14.67
N LEU A 178 -1.85 -1.79 -14.49
CA LEU A 178 -3.19 -1.73 -13.90
C LEU A 178 -4.20 -1.48 -15.01
N CYS A 179 -5.20 -2.35 -15.11
CA CYS A 179 -6.38 -2.12 -15.94
C CYS A 179 -7.42 -1.40 -15.07
N LEU A 180 -7.77 -0.19 -15.47
CA LEU A 180 -8.56 0.73 -14.66
C LEU A 180 -9.95 0.89 -15.26
N MET A 181 -10.96 0.80 -14.43
CA MET A 181 -12.33 1.13 -14.78
C MET A 181 -12.78 2.38 -14.02
N ILE A 182 -13.73 3.11 -14.55
CA ILE A 182 -14.30 4.29 -13.89
C ILE A 182 -14.90 3.88 -12.54
N ASN A 183 -14.53 4.57 -11.47
CA ASN A 183 -15.14 4.39 -10.15
C ASN A 183 -16.35 5.31 -10.00
N ALA A 184 -17.45 4.98 -10.66
CA ALA A 184 -18.68 5.75 -10.58
C ALA A 184 -19.88 4.80 -10.62
N LYS A 185 -21.03 5.29 -10.20
CA LYS A 185 -22.30 4.57 -10.19
C LYS A 185 -23.34 5.28 -11.05
N GLN A 186 -24.42 4.61 -11.34
CA GLN A 186 -25.54 5.20 -12.06
C GLN A 186 -26.03 6.48 -11.38
N GLY A 187 -26.20 7.54 -12.15
CA GLY A 187 -26.56 8.86 -11.72
C GLY A 187 -25.39 9.78 -11.37
N ASP A 188 -24.15 9.26 -11.32
CA ASP A 188 -22.96 10.09 -11.12
C ASP A 188 -22.70 10.93 -12.38
N CYS A 189 -22.28 12.19 -12.15
CA CYS A 189 -21.84 13.09 -13.20
C CYS A 189 -20.33 13.30 -13.12
N LEU A 190 -19.70 13.35 -14.29
CA LEU A 190 -18.26 13.45 -14.46
C LEU A 190 -17.88 14.69 -15.24
N ALA A 191 -16.77 15.30 -14.87
CA ALA A 191 -16.01 16.22 -15.70
C ALA A 191 -14.75 15.51 -16.21
N ASN A 192 -14.21 15.99 -17.31
CA ASN A 192 -13.06 15.45 -18.03
C ASN A 192 -13.31 14.03 -18.60
N PHE A 193 -14.55 13.58 -18.71
CA PHE A 193 -14.87 12.25 -19.25
C PHE A 193 -14.41 12.09 -20.70
N THR A 194 -14.50 13.16 -21.49
CA THR A 194 -14.07 13.19 -22.89
C THR A 194 -12.57 13.50 -23.05
N SER A 195 -11.87 13.83 -21.97
CA SER A 195 -10.44 14.14 -22.01
C SER A 195 -9.60 12.85 -22.14
N GLN A 196 -8.61 12.88 -23.01
CA GLN A 196 -7.64 11.78 -23.15
C GLN A 196 -6.46 11.87 -22.18
N THR A 197 -6.32 12.99 -21.46
CA THR A 197 -5.14 13.25 -20.64
C THR A 197 -5.46 13.53 -19.18
N LYS A 198 -6.67 14.05 -18.89
CA LYS A 198 -7.06 14.41 -17.52
C LYS A 198 -7.84 13.29 -16.86
N GLY A 199 -7.58 13.06 -15.58
CA GLY A 199 -8.38 12.14 -14.77
C GLY A 199 -9.83 12.60 -14.61
N TYR A 200 -10.73 11.66 -14.50
CA TYR A 200 -12.15 11.93 -14.27
C TYR A 200 -12.37 12.66 -12.96
N LEU A 201 -13.32 13.59 -12.92
CA LEU A 201 -13.75 14.26 -11.69
C LEU A 201 -15.23 14.00 -11.47
N LYS A 202 -15.59 13.49 -10.29
CA LYS A 202 -17.01 13.43 -9.88
C LYS A 202 -17.47 14.83 -9.52
N VAL A 203 -18.48 15.30 -10.20
CA VAL A 203 -19.01 16.65 -10.03
C VAL A 203 -20.53 16.61 -9.81
N PRO A 204 -21.13 17.62 -9.19
CA PRO A 204 -22.58 17.77 -9.21
C PRO A 204 -23.12 17.81 -10.64
N CYS A 205 -24.27 17.20 -10.91
CA CYS A 205 -24.83 17.17 -12.27
C CYS A 205 -25.20 18.55 -12.81
N SER A 206 -25.30 19.57 -11.95
CA SER A 206 -25.48 20.97 -12.31
C SER A 206 -24.20 21.74 -12.61
N ASP A 207 -23.02 21.07 -12.43
CA ASP A 207 -21.73 21.70 -12.66
C ASP A 207 -21.53 21.99 -14.16
N PRO A 208 -21.12 23.21 -14.54
CA PRO A 208 -20.93 23.60 -15.93
C PRO A 208 -19.77 22.83 -16.61
N THR A 209 -18.87 22.24 -15.83
CA THR A 209 -17.75 21.44 -16.37
C THR A 209 -18.13 19.98 -16.61
N LYS A 210 -19.39 19.59 -16.27
CA LYS A 210 -19.87 18.23 -16.54
C LYS A 210 -19.88 17.96 -18.04
N ASP A 211 -19.22 16.87 -18.45
CA ASP A 211 -19.19 16.38 -19.83
C ASP A 211 -19.59 14.90 -19.98
N GLY A 212 -19.86 14.21 -18.85
CA GLY A 212 -20.37 12.85 -18.81
C GLY A 212 -21.39 12.64 -17.69
N GLU A 213 -22.39 11.77 -17.94
CA GLU A 213 -23.38 11.33 -16.96
C GLU A 213 -23.61 9.83 -17.11
N LEU A 214 -23.46 9.07 -16.04
CA LEU A 214 -23.70 7.63 -16.04
C LEU A 214 -25.21 7.35 -15.97
N VAL A 215 -25.83 7.19 -17.14
CA VAL A 215 -27.29 6.94 -17.24
C VAL A 215 -27.65 5.50 -16.86
N LYS A 216 -26.73 4.54 -17.03
CA LYS A 216 -26.91 3.15 -16.61
C LYS A 216 -25.58 2.48 -16.30
N VAL A 217 -25.55 1.64 -15.26
CA VAL A 217 -24.41 0.77 -14.93
C VAL A 217 -24.92 -0.62 -14.69
N VAL A 218 -24.39 -1.62 -15.43
CA VAL A 218 -24.78 -3.02 -15.32
C VAL A 218 -23.58 -3.86 -14.93
N ALA A 219 -23.58 -4.34 -13.68
CA ALA A 219 -22.59 -5.28 -13.18
C ALA A 219 -22.95 -6.71 -13.61
N GLY A 220 -21.92 -7.53 -13.85
CA GLY A 220 -22.08 -8.92 -14.28
C GLY A 220 -22.31 -9.10 -15.78
N GLN A 221 -22.35 -8.03 -16.56
CA GLN A 221 -22.53 -8.09 -18.02
C GLN A 221 -21.54 -7.18 -18.73
N ALA A 222 -20.82 -7.75 -19.70
CA ALA A 222 -19.89 -7.03 -20.57
C ALA A 222 -20.47 -7.00 -21.99
N ASP A 223 -21.58 -6.31 -22.17
CA ASP A 223 -22.33 -6.26 -23.43
C ASP A 223 -22.84 -4.83 -23.67
N LYS A 224 -22.40 -4.22 -24.78
CA LYS A 224 -22.81 -2.87 -25.18
C LYS A 224 -24.33 -2.75 -25.42
N ASN A 225 -24.99 -3.82 -25.80
CA ASN A 225 -26.43 -3.81 -26.12
C ASN A 225 -27.29 -3.51 -24.87
N VAL A 226 -26.74 -3.67 -23.65
CA VAL A 226 -27.46 -3.29 -22.41
C VAL A 226 -27.74 -1.80 -22.32
N CYS A 227 -27.05 -0.96 -23.12
CA CYS A 227 -27.27 0.48 -23.19
C CYS A 227 -28.35 0.89 -24.20
N GLU A 228 -28.87 -0.05 -25.01
CA GLU A 228 -29.97 0.25 -25.94
C GLU A 228 -31.21 0.77 -25.20
N GLY A 229 -31.86 1.75 -25.78
CA GLY A 229 -33.02 2.41 -25.18
C GLY A 229 -32.69 3.40 -24.05
N THR A 230 -31.41 3.69 -23.82
CA THR A 230 -30.97 4.79 -22.91
C THR A 230 -30.50 5.98 -23.74
N ASP A 231 -30.32 7.15 -23.06
CA ASP A 231 -29.76 8.35 -23.67
C ASP A 231 -28.22 8.31 -23.80
N ALA A 232 -27.61 7.13 -23.64
CA ALA A 232 -26.16 7.00 -23.68
C ALA A 232 -25.62 7.26 -25.10
N THR A 233 -24.59 8.08 -25.18
CA THR A 233 -23.84 8.38 -26.42
C THR A 233 -22.50 7.64 -26.46
N ARG A 234 -22.01 7.20 -25.29
CA ARG A 234 -20.77 6.41 -25.11
C ARG A 234 -21.03 5.19 -24.25
N VAL A 235 -20.30 4.12 -24.51
CA VAL A 235 -20.38 2.86 -23.75
C VAL A 235 -18.98 2.41 -23.37
N ALA A 236 -18.75 2.19 -22.10
CA ALA A 236 -17.54 1.53 -21.61
C ALA A 236 -17.90 0.09 -21.21
N VAL A 237 -17.26 -0.88 -21.88
CA VAL A 237 -17.44 -2.31 -21.62
C VAL A 237 -16.19 -2.87 -20.96
N TYR A 238 -16.34 -3.46 -19.79
CA TYR A 238 -15.26 -4.07 -19.02
C TYR A 238 -15.50 -5.59 -18.96
N PRO A 239 -14.67 -6.41 -19.62
CA PRO A 239 -14.83 -7.88 -19.58
C PRO A 239 -14.57 -8.48 -18.19
N GLU A 240 -13.67 -7.89 -17.38
CA GLU A 240 -13.28 -8.44 -16.07
C GLU A 240 -12.98 -7.30 -15.06
N PRO A 241 -13.77 -7.13 -13.99
CA PRO A 241 -15.06 -7.78 -13.76
C PRO A 241 -16.08 -7.36 -14.81
N ALA A 242 -16.91 -8.31 -15.27
CA ALA A 242 -17.92 -8.03 -16.29
C ALA A 242 -18.81 -6.85 -15.86
N THR A 243 -18.72 -5.74 -16.59
CA THR A 243 -19.47 -4.51 -16.26
C THR A 243 -19.64 -3.68 -17.53
N THR A 244 -20.81 -3.10 -17.70
CA THR A 244 -21.06 -2.12 -18.76
C THR A 244 -21.55 -0.82 -18.15
N MET A 245 -20.96 0.29 -18.60
CA MET A 245 -21.34 1.64 -18.22
C MET A 245 -21.82 2.39 -19.43
N CYS A 246 -23.04 2.90 -19.36
CA CYS A 246 -23.68 3.70 -20.40
C CYS A 246 -23.57 5.18 -20.00
N VAL A 247 -22.88 5.96 -20.81
CA VAL A 247 -22.57 7.37 -20.49
C VAL A 247 -23.22 8.28 -21.52
N LYS A 248 -23.94 9.29 -21.03
CA LYS A 248 -24.45 10.39 -21.83
C LYS A 248 -23.41 11.51 -21.79
N THR A 249 -22.93 11.96 -22.95
CA THR A 249 -22.03 13.11 -23.09
C THR A 249 -22.78 14.33 -23.62
N ASN A 250 -22.23 15.52 -23.36
CA ASN A 250 -22.78 16.79 -23.83
C ASN A 250 -22.24 17.15 -25.24
N GLU A 251 -22.17 16.15 -26.15
CA GLU A 251 -21.81 16.41 -27.56
C GLU A 251 -23.00 16.98 -28.34
#